data_5e8a9a12060719fd612c265347c1381a
#
_entry.id   5e8a9a12060719fd612c265347c1381a
#
_cell.length_a   1.000
_cell.length_b   1.000
_cell.length_c   1.000
_cell.angle_alpha   90.00
_cell.angle_beta   90.00
_cell.angle_gamma   90.00
#
_symmetry.space_group_name_H-M   'P 1'
#
loop_
_entity.id
_entity.type
_entity.pdbx_description
1 polymer ?
#
loop_
_entity_poly.entity_id
_entity_poly.type
_entity_poly.pdbx_seq_one_letter_code
_entity_poly.pdbx_strand_id
1 'polypeptide(L)'
;MAVALPEILNFFYLNPLQFANQMGLYALLSIIPLIIIYLLRPRPLKIKIPSLMFLMDMEKKKRLNVFRKFLKDPLFLIQLLVLLLLSFAVAEPFIMTDEEVGGGHTVIILDASASMQADGKFEKAAAEADKFLSSRNTVILAQSVPVMVMTEAPQGSAGDALGKLKAKATGADLSSAILLGRRMLPEGGRMVVFSDFSSWSGENPNVARSLAQANGINVEFITITGRTDNIGIVDGWFEPGGDYKIIVRNFNTDRKNVGISVTTNNRNVLSSTLDLNTGSSEYFVISDLQPGNTEIRIDTDDALAVDNTAYVLIPDSITRDVLYITGNEITPSLIALDLNRFTTTTRVDAAGIPSLSGYAAVIVSSSLSPGDTDKLREYVRGGGNAVIIAHPGLERMDLLPVVLGSVSNRTSLNVVTPGRMTEGIDIGKVVVNKHFMSSLKSGAVAFVEGGDSSVMLAYWRYGSGLVIYSGLADPAGDNIYDPLNEDIWNDFHILPEYPLFWKQVLEWISGSLDISEYNAKTGTFIRLPAVQTVKTPDDTVTTDLLYLDEVGSYSLPGKEIAVNLFDERESNLEGQEMEVSNGGEEVQYNIEVRRAPKYLDIYLIIAGMFFIFFELYYLRWRGEL
;
A
#
# COMPACT_ATOMS: atom_id res chain seq x y z
N MET A 1 52.39 22.11 -14.20
CA MET A 1 51.70 23.41 -14.21
C MET A 1 51.80 24.18 -15.54
N ALA A 2 52.66 23.81 -16.47
CA ALA A 2 52.86 24.52 -17.75
C ALA A 2 52.01 23.96 -18.93
N VAL A 3 51.36 22.80 -18.76
CA VAL A 3 50.59 22.17 -19.85
C VAL A 3 49.13 22.61 -19.84
N ALA A 4 48.57 23.08 -18.74
CA ALA A 4 47.16 23.45 -18.61
C ALA A 4 46.82 24.86 -19.19
N LEU A 5 47.76 25.75 -19.38
CA LEU A 5 47.49 27.10 -19.84
C LEU A 5 47.05 27.18 -21.32
N PRO A 6 47.64 26.41 -22.25
CA PRO A 6 47.20 26.41 -23.66
C PRO A 6 45.81 25.79 -23.86
N GLU A 7 45.46 24.78 -23.07
CA GLU A 7 44.12 24.14 -23.15
C GLU A 7 43.04 25.08 -22.62
N ILE A 8 43.27 25.79 -21.53
CA ILE A 8 42.34 26.76 -20.96
C ILE A 8 42.16 27.95 -21.93
N LEU A 9 43.22 28.45 -22.57
CA LEU A 9 43.15 29.53 -23.56
C LEU A 9 42.38 29.07 -24.80
N ASN A 10 42.57 27.84 -25.25
CA ASN A 10 41.89 27.29 -26.40
C ASN A 10 40.37 27.06 -26.10
N PHE A 11 40.03 26.66 -24.88
CA PHE A 11 38.66 26.52 -24.42
C PHE A 11 37.91 27.86 -24.45
N PHE A 12 38.49 28.95 -23.95
CA PHE A 12 37.87 30.27 -23.99
C PHE A 12 37.87 30.92 -25.39
N TYR A 13 38.77 30.52 -26.25
CA TYR A 13 38.75 30.96 -27.64
C TYR A 13 37.59 30.33 -28.42
N LEU A 14 37.28 29.07 -28.15
CA LEU A 14 36.15 28.34 -28.74
C LEU A 14 34.80 28.73 -28.11
N ASN A 15 34.79 29.10 -26.83
CA ASN A 15 33.60 29.47 -26.06
C ASN A 15 33.78 30.89 -25.47
N PRO A 16 33.51 31.97 -26.25
CA PRO A 16 33.68 33.33 -25.78
C PRO A 16 32.76 33.63 -24.61
N LEU A 17 33.32 34.29 -23.58
CA LEU A 17 32.58 34.72 -22.40
C LEU A 17 31.54 35.77 -22.83
N GLN A 18 30.28 35.51 -22.49
CA GLN A 18 29.15 36.40 -22.73
C GLN A 18 28.55 36.84 -21.40
N PHE A 19 27.75 37.92 -21.43
CA PHE A 19 27.11 38.47 -20.24
C PHE A 19 25.58 38.51 -20.47
N ALA A 20 24.84 37.86 -19.59
CA ALA A 20 23.36 37.88 -19.63
C ALA A 20 22.82 39.24 -19.19
N ASN A 21 23.48 39.87 -18.21
CA ASN A 21 23.12 41.20 -17.73
C ASN A 21 24.24 42.21 -18.08
N GLN A 22 24.20 42.73 -19.29
CA GLN A 22 25.18 43.73 -19.73
C GLN A 22 25.17 45.04 -18.89
N MET A 23 24.00 45.38 -18.32
CA MET A 23 23.87 46.51 -17.41
C MET A 23 24.62 46.28 -16.09
N GLY A 24 24.79 45.01 -15.68
CA GLY A 24 25.57 44.62 -14.52
C GLY A 24 27.04 45.08 -14.60
N LEU A 25 27.59 45.27 -15.80
CA LEU A 25 28.97 45.81 -15.99
C LEU A 25 29.13 47.23 -15.46
N TYR A 26 28.04 48.01 -15.32
CA TYR A 26 28.14 49.33 -14.66
C TYR A 26 28.50 49.22 -13.17
N ALA A 27 28.35 48.04 -12.55
CA ALA A 27 28.87 47.81 -11.21
C ALA A 27 30.37 48.03 -11.08
N LEU A 28 31.13 47.93 -12.17
CA LEU A 28 32.57 48.29 -12.22
C LEU A 28 32.83 49.76 -11.87
N LEU A 29 31.84 50.67 -12.00
CA LEU A 29 31.94 52.03 -11.53
C LEU A 29 32.16 52.15 -10.02
N SER A 30 31.83 51.11 -9.25
CA SER A 30 32.11 51.02 -7.81
C SER A 30 33.59 51.05 -7.46
N ILE A 31 34.46 50.78 -8.44
CA ILE A 31 35.91 50.90 -8.27
C ILE A 31 36.36 52.38 -8.13
N ILE A 32 35.62 53.32 -8.74
CA ILE A 32 35.93 54.75 -8.68
C ILE A 32 35.89 55.30 -7.24
N PRO A 33 34.83 55.08 -6.44
CA PRO A 33 34.83 55.46 -5.04
C PRO A 33 35.96 54.82 -4.23
N LEU A 34 36.30 53.54 -4.48
CA LEU A 34 37.42 52.88 -3.81
C LEU A 34 38.74 53.62 -4.08
N ILE A 35 39.01 53.94 -5.35
CA ILE A 35 40.23 54.71 -5.74
C ILE A 35 40.24 56.08 -5.07
N ILE A 36 39.10 56.78 -5.05
CA ILE A 36 38.99 58.12 -4.43
C ILE A 36 39.25 58.04 -2.92
N ILE A 37 38.70 57.06 -2.21
CA ILE A 37 38.93 56.87 -0.77
C ILE A 37 40.43 56.65 -0.49
N TYR A 38 41.10 55.85 -1.29
CA TYR A 38 42.51 55.59 -1.13
C TYR A 38 43.41 56.83 -1.50
N LEU A 39 42.93 57.67 -2.45
CA LEU A 39 43.59 58.93 -2.79
C LEU A 39 43.46 60.01 -1.68
N LEU A 40 42.31 60.03 -1.00
CA LEU A 40 41.97 60.97 0.08
C LEU A 40 42.54 60.56 1.44
N ARG A 41 43.17 59.38 1.56
CA ARG A 41 43.73 58.88 2.82
C ARG A 41 44.61 59.91 3.48
N PRO A 42 44.37 60.39 4.73
CA PRO A 42 45.10 61.42 5.40
C PRO A 42 46.57 61.02 5.54
N ARG A 43 47.48 62.02 5.27
CA ARG A 43 48.90 61.81 5.44
C ARG A 43 49.22 61.66 6.92
N PRO A 44 50.08 60.69 7.33
CA PRO A 44 50.53 60.59 8.71
C PRO A 44 51.14 61.91 9.15
N LEU A 45 50.73 62.40 10.30
CA LEU A 45 51.33 63.63 10.92
C LEU A 45 52.84 63.40 11.12
N LYS A 46 53.65 64.21 10.41
CA LYS A 46 55.07 64.22 10.63
C LYS A 46 55.37 65.00 11.91
N ILE A 47 55.62 64.29 13.00
CA ILE A 47 56.13 64.86 14.23
C ILE A 47 57.60 65.14 13.99
N LYS A 48 58.01 66.43 13.94
CA LYS A 48 59.41 66.81 13.83
C LYS A 48 60.08 66.59 15.17
N ILE A 49 61.01 65.64 15.23
CA ILE A 49 61.89 65.44 16.37
C ILE A 49 63.15 66.26 16.10
N PRO A 50 63.58 67.19 17.01
CA PRO A 50 64.63 68.21 16.75
C PRO A 50 66.04 67.67 16.46
N SER A 51 66.36 66.42 16.73
CA SER A 51 67.72 65.85 16.55
C SER A 51 67.99 65.22 15.18
N LEU A 52 67.10 65.35 14.21
CA LEU A 52 67.26 64.78 12.86
C LEU A 52 67.39 65.83 11.74
N MET A 53 67.76 67.07 12.07
CA MET A 53 67.76 68.20 11.14
C MET A 53 68.83 68.07 10.00
N PHE A 54 69.80 67.18 10.12
CA PHE A 54 70.91 67.01 9.11
C PHE A 54 70.54 65.99 8.01
N LEU A 55 69.45 65.26 8.09
CA LEU A 55 69.08 64.26 7.07
C LEU A 55 67.94 64.74 6.14
N MET A 56 67.48 65.98 6.24
CA MET A 56 66.26 66.45 5.54
C MET A 56 66.50 67.11 4.17
N ASP A 57 67.76 67.16 3.67
CA ASP A 57 68.03 67.89 2.41
C ASP A 57 68.08 67.04 1.14
N MET A 58 67.63 65.80 1.17
CA MET A 58 67.65 64.89 -0.01
C MET A 58 66.27 64.47 -0.58
N GLU A 59 65.22 65.14 -0.27
CA GLU A 59 63.89 64.78 -0.86
C GLU A 59 63.28 65.93 -1.67
N LYS A 60 63.96 66.37 -2.72
CA LYS A 60 63.32 67.10 -3.82
C LYS A 60 63.25 66.22 -5.06
N LYS A 61 61.99 65.99 -5.50
CA LYS A 61 61.50 65.35 -6.75
C LYS A 61 61.05 63.91 -6.62
N LYS A 62 59.75 63.71 -6.36
CA LYS A 62 58.94 62.57 -6.88
C LYS A 62 57.44 62.90 -6.83
N ARG A 63 56.97 63.72 -7.77
CA ARG A 63 55.49 63.90 -7.99
C ARG A 63 54.80 62.81 -8.83
N LEU A 64 55.50 61.76 -9.24
CA LEU A 64 55.00 60.73 -10.15
C LEU A 64 54.89 59.32 -9.57
N ASN A 65 54.93 59.14 -8.24
CA ASN A 65 54.92 57.81 -7.61
C ASN A 65 53.69 57.49 -6.80
N VAL A 66 52.58 58.25 -6.96
CA VAL A 66 51.34 57.96 -6.23
C VAL A 66 50.75 56.60 -6.69
N PHE A 67 50.69 56.36 -7.98
CA PHE A 67 50.21 55.07 -8.54
C PHE A 67 51.08 53.87 -8.14
N ARG A 68 52.42 54.01 -8.04
CA ARG A 68 53.31 52.93 -7.59
C ARG A 68 53.14 52.59 -6.11
N LYS A 69 52.61 53.47 -5.26
CA LYS A 69 52.32 53.22 -3.85
C LYS A 69 51.04 52.44 -3.64
N PHE A 70 50.04 52.70 -4.46
CA PHE A 70 48.75 51.93 -4.41
C PHE A 70 48.91 50.48 -4.83
N LEU A 71 49.69 50.22 -5.89
CA LEU A 71 50.00 48.87 -6.37
C LEU A 71 50.83 48.05 -5.37
N LYS A 72 51.43 48.72 -4.33
CA LYS A 72 52.18 48.04 -3.28
C LYS A 72 51.41 47.83 -1.98
N ASP A 73 50.17 48.33 -1.87
CA ASP A 73 49.30 48.06 -0.72
C ASP A 73 48.48 46.81 -0.97
N PRO A 74 48.78 45.67 -0.29
CA PRO A 74 48.05 44.41 -0.50
C PRO A 74 46.57 44.55 -0.20
N LEU A 75 46.18 45.39 0.76
CA LEU A 75 44.76 45.59 1.15
C LEU A 75 43.98 46.22 0.00
N PHE A 76 44.53 47.25 -0.66
CA PHE A 76 43.91 47.84 -1.84
C PHE A 76 43.71 46.81 -2.96
N LEU A 77 44.71 45.95 -3.19
CA LEU A 77 44.64 44.94 -4.23
C LEU A 77 43.56 43.89 -3.93
N ILE A 78 43.43 43.48 -2.66
CA ILE A 78 42.37 42.51 -2.24
C ILE A 78 41.00 43.15 -2.44
N GLN A 79 40.78 44.38 -1.96
CA GLN A 79 39.51 45.09 -2.10
C GLN A 79 39.13 45.35 -3.56
N LEU A 80 40.12 45.73 -4.38
CA LEU A 80 39.91 45.87 -5.82
C LEU A 80 39.49 44.55 -6.48
N LEU A 81 40.15 43.45 -6.09
CA LEU A 81 39.84 42.13 -6.62
C LEU A 81 38.41 41.67 -6.21
N VAL A 82 38.03 41.89 -4.94
CA VAL A 82 36.68 41.60 -4.45
C VAL A 82 35.62 42.39 -5.25
N LEU A 83 35.82 43.68 -5.44
CA LEU A 83 34.89 44.51 -6.21
C LEU A 83 34.81 44.07 -7.68
N LEU A 84 35.94 43.69 -8.29
CA LEU A 84 35.95 43.12 -9.63
C LEU A 84 35.16 41.84 -9.71
N LEU A 85 35.39 40.87 -8.83
CA LEU A 85 34.70 39.60 -8.81
C LEU A 85 33.19 39.78 -8.62
N LEU A 86 32.77 40.62 -7.68
CA LEU A 86 31.37 40.91 -7.42
C LEU A 86 30.71 41.66 -8.58
N SER A 87 31.42 42.64 -9.18
CA SER A 87 30.90 43.37 -10.37
C SER A 87 30.73 42.45 -11.57
N PHE A 88 31.64 41.51 -11.79
CA PHE A 88 31.48 40.51 -12.83
C PHE A 88 30.34 39.52 -12.50
N ALA A 89 30.17 39.14 -11.25
CA ALA A 89 29.06 38.27 -10.85
C ALA A 89 27.70 38.89 -11.15
N VAL A 90 27.53 40.22 -10.90
CA VAL A 90 26.29 40.94 -11.21
C VAL A 90 26.02 41.01 -12.73
N ALA A 91 27.04 40.91 -13.55
CA ALA A 91 26.92 40.88 -15.01
C ALA A 91 26.53 39.50 -15.54
N GLU A 92 26.38 38.49 -14.67
CA GLU A 92 25.98 37.12 -15.01
C GLU A 92 26.78 36.57 -16.21
N PRO A 93 28.11 36.39 -16.07
CA PRO A 93 28.89 35.83 -17.14
C PRO A 93 28.53 34.37 -17.40
N PHE A 94 28.39 34.01 -18.65
CA PHE A 94 28.15 32.63 -19.08
C PHE A 94 29.02 32.26 -20.27
N ILE A 95 29.21 30.96 -20.44
CA ILE A 95 29.81 30.37 -21.61
C ILE A 95 28.81 29.47 -22.27
N MET A 96 28.73 29.41 -23.60
CA MET A 96 27.93 28.43 -24.30
C MET A 96 28.65 27.09 -24.26
N THR A 97 28.04 26.14 -23.60
CA THR A 97 28.49 24.73 -23.62
C THR A 97 27.54 23.91 -24.50
N ASP A 98 28.11 22.96 -25.21
CA ASP A 98 27.32 22.01 -25.98
C ASP A 98 26.61 21.10 -24.95
N GLU A 99 25.31 21.24 -24.84
CA GLU A 99 24.43 20.38 -24.06
C GLU A 99 23.72 19.46 -25.05
N GLU A 100 23.87 18.16 -24.84
CA GLU A 100 23.15 17.17 -25.66
C GLU A 100 21.65 17.26 -25.31
N VAL A 101 20.90 17.96 -26.16
CA VAL A 101 19.44 18.02 -26.04
C VAL A 101 18.84 16.91 -26.90
N GLY A 102 18.13 15.98 -26.26
CA GLY A 102 17.50 14.84 -26.92
C GLY A 102 18.04 13.47 -26.51
N GLY A 103 19.34 13.36 -26.12
CA GLY A 103 19.93 12.14 -25.61
C GLY A 103 19.96 12.01 -24.07
N GLY A 104 19.54 13.05 -23.34
CA GLY A 104 19.80 13.21 -21.90
C GLY A 104 18.64 12.87 -20.96
N HIS A 105 17.47 12.48 -21.41
CA HIS A 105 16.39 12.07 -20.52
C HIS A 105 16.12 10.55 -20.66
N THR A 106 16.42 9.82 -19.61
CA THR A 106 16.16 8.37 -19.53
C THR A 106 15.06 8.12 -18.49
N VAL A 107 14.07 7.33 -18.88
CA VAL A 107 13.07 6.78 -17.97
C VAL A 107 13.50 5.37 -17.58
N ILE A 108 13.74 5.15 -16.30
CA ILE A 108 14.05 3.84 -15.71
C ILE A 108 12.76 3.31 -15.08
N ILE A 109 12.36 2.12 -15.49
CA ILE A 109 11.24 1.40 -14.89
C ILE A 109 11.81 0.15 -14.22
N LEU A 110 11.66 0.06 -12.89
CA LEU A 110 12.03 -1.11 -12.13
C LEU A 110 10.77 -1.87 -11.74
N ASP A 111 10.73 -3.13 -12.11
CA ASP A 111 9.75 -4.07 -11.59
C ASP A 111 10.02 -4.27 -10.10
N ALA A 112 9.04 -3.92 -9.27
CA ALA A 112 9.10 -4.05 -7.83
C ALA A 112 8.10 -5.10 -7.30
N SER A 113 7.77 -6.08 -8.14
CA SER A 113 6.90 -7.21 -7.78
C SER A 113 7.52 -8.15 -6.75
N ALA A 114 6.70 -9.05 -6.22
CA ALA A 114 7.13 -10.04 -5.25
C ALA A 114 8.19 -10.99 -5.83
N SER A 115 8.06 -11.42 -7.09
CA SER A 115 9.01 -12.29 -7.76
C SER A 115 10.42 -11.70 -7.87
N MET A 116 10.50 -10.35 -7.90
CA MET A 116 11.79 -9.65 -7.91
C MET A 116 12.52 -9.66 -6.55
N GLN A 117 11.88 -10.11 -5.46
CA GLN A 117 12.57 -10.36 -4.19
C GLN A 117 13.42 -11.62 -4.24
N ALA A 118 13.12 -12.53 -5.18
CA ALA A 118 13.82 -13.81 -5.30
C ALA A 118 15.30 -13.60 -5.63
N ASP A 119 16.20 -14.27 -4.88
CA ASP A 119 17.65 -14.34 -5.15
C ASP A 119 18.32 -12.97 -5.39
N GLY A 120 17.79 -11.91 -4.78
CA GLY A 120 18.32 -10.54 -4.95
C GLY A 120 18.16 -9.99 -6.38
N LYS A 121 17.14 -10.41 -7.14
CA LYS A 121 16.86 -9.90 -8.49
C LYS A 121 16.67 -8.39 -8.50
N PHE A 122 15.98 -7.84 -7.51
CA PHE A 122 15.73 -6.40 -7.45
C PHE A 122 17.01 -5.59 -7.28
N GLU A 123 17.90 -6.03 -6.39
CA GLU A 123 19.20 -5.38 -6.18
C GLU A 123 20.07 -5.47 -7.44
N LYS A 124 20.02 -6.60 -8.15
CA LYS A 124 20.68 -6.77 -9.45
C LYS A 124 20.09 -5.81 -10.49
N ALA A 125 18.76 -5.67 -10.53
CA ALA A 125 18.07 -4.74 -11.42
C ALA A 125 18.46 -3.28 -11.14
N ALA A 126 18.47 -2.86 -9.87
CA ALA A 126 18.85 -1.52 -9.46
C ALA A 126 20.32 -1.19 -9.81
N ALA A 127 21.23 -2.13 -9.58
CA ALA A 127 22.65 -1.99 -9.93
C ALA A 127 22.88 -1.96 -11.45
N GLU A 128 22.09 -2.71 -12.22
CA GLU A 128 22.15 -2.66 -13.68
C GLU A 128 21.58 -1.35 -14.21
N ALA A 129 20.46 -0.86 -13.62
CA ALA A 129 19.80 0.38 -13.99
C ALA A 129 20.71 1.60 -13.81
N ASP A 130 21.61 1.59 -12.82
CA ASP A 130 22.57 2.68 -12.59
C ASP A 130 23.46 2.94 -13.82
N LYS A 131 23.76 1.92 -14.60
CA LYS A 131 24.58 2.02 -15.83
C LYS A 131 23.85 2.73 -16.98
N PHE A 132 22.53 2.84 -16.91
CA PHE A 132 21.67 3.45 -17.93
C PHE A 132 21.27 4.89 -17.58
N LEU A 133 21.72 5.41 -16.45
CA LEU A 133 21.45 6.77 -16.03
C LEU A 133 22.13 7.79 -16.97
N SER A 134 21.39 8.84 -17.28
CA SER A 134 21.82 9.96 -18.11
C SER A 134 21.86 11.28 -17.30
N SER A 135 21.93 12.41 -17.97
CA SER A 135 21.92 13.73 -17.33
C SER A 135 20.60 14.04 -16.60
N ARG A 136 19.46 13.55 -17.15
CA ARG A 136 18.12 13.66 -16.54
C ARG A 136 17.48 12.29 -16.49
N ASN A 137 16.97 11.92 -15.32
CA ASN A 137 16.42 10.58 -15.09
C ASN A 137 15.09 10.66 -14.39
N THR A 138 14.12 9.90 -14.88
CA THR A 138 12.85 9.63 -14.21
C THR A 138 12.85 8.17 -13.79
N VAL A 139 12.58 7.90 -12.52
CA VAL A 139 12.53 6.54 -11.97
C VAL A 139 11.10 6.19 -11.58
N ILE A 140 10.60 5.09 -12.11
CA ILE A 140 9.26 4.56 -11.86
C ILE A 140 9.40 3.15 -11.30
N LEU A 141 8.71 2.88 -10.19
CA LEU A 141 8.51 1.52 -9.68
C LEU A 141 7.22 0.95 -10.29
N ALA A 142 7.32 -0.17 -10.98
CA ALA A 142 6.18 -0.94 -11.42
C ALA A 142 5.72 -1.85 -10.27
N GLN A 143 4.60 -1.47 -9.68
CA GLN A 143 3.83 -2.22 -8.68
C GLN A 143 2.42 -2.43 -9.24
N SER A 144 1.48 -2.99 -8.47
CA SER A 144 0.06 -3.06 -8.90
C SER A 144 -0.50 -1.71 -9.34
N VAL A 145 -0.01 -0.62 -8.72
CA VAL A 145 -0.17 0.75 -9.20
C VAL A 145 1.22 1.37 -9.34
N PRO A 146 1.65 1.76 -10.55
CA PRO A 146 2.99 2.32 -10.76
C PRO A 146 3.22 3.59 -9.95
N VAL A 147 4.38 3.68 -9.30
CA VAL A 147 4.77 4.81 -8.44
C VAL A 147 5.94 5.55 -9.09
N MET A 148 5.78 6.85 -9.28
CA MET A 148 6.86 7.72 -9.72
C MET A 148 7.71 8.11 -8.50
N VAL A 149 8.95 7.62 -8.45
CA VAL A 149 9.90 7.87 -7.34
C VAL A 149 10.53 9.25 -7.49
N MET A 150 10.93 9.59 -8.70
CA MET A 150 11.53 10.90 -9.02
C MET A 150 11.34 11.25 -10.49
N THR A 151 11.41 12.54 -10.78
CA THR A 151 11.24 13.10 -12.12
C THR A 151 12.42 13.99 -12.47
N GLU A 152 12.97 13.81 -13.66
CA GLU A 152 14.06 14.62 -14.23
C GLU A 152 15.26 14.84 -13.29
N ALA A 153 15.56 13.88 -12.44
CA ALA A 153 16.63 13.96 -11.47
C ALA A 153 18.02 13.83 -12.13
N PRO A 154 19.06 14.53 -11.62
CA PRO A 154 20.43 14.34 -12.06
C PRO A 154 20.94 12.93 -11.72
N GLN A 155 21.94 12.46 -12.47
CA GLN A 155 22.48 11.10 -12.36
C GLN A 155 22.83 10.70 -10.92
N GLY A 156 23.52 11.53 -10.15
CA GLY A 156 23.90 11.20 -8.77
C GLY A 156 22.70 10.99 -7.85
N SER A 157 21.67 11.85 -7.95
CA SER A 157 20.46 11.71 -7.13
C SER A 157 19.64 10.48 -7.53
N ALA A 158 19.61 10.14 -8.81
CA ALA A 158 18.92 8.95 -9.31
C ALA A 158 19.64 7.67 -8.84
N GLY A 159 20.97 7.61 -8.91
CA GLY A 159 21.75 6.50 -8.40
C GLY A 159 21.58 6.28 -6.89
N ASP A 160 21.63 7.36 -6.10
CA ASP A 160 21.38 7.32 -4.65
C ASP A 160 19.97 6.81 -4.30
N ALA A 161 18.97 7.12 -5.13
CA ALA A 161 17.62 6.65 -4.94
C ALA A 161 17.50 5.17 -5.30
N LEU A 162 18.04 4.74 -6.45
CA LEU A 162 18.02 3.34 -6.88
C LEU A 162 18.56 2.40 -5.78
N GLY A 163 19.64 2.79 -5.11
CA GLY A 163 20.24 2.00 -4.03
C GLY A 163 19.40 1.91 -2.74
N LYS A 164 18.33 2.69 -2.60
CA LYS A 164 17.44 2.68 -1.42
C LYS A 164 16.10 2.00 -1.68
N LEU A 165 15.78 1.76 -2.94
CA LEU A 165 14.53 1.12 -3.31
C LEU A 165 14.56 -0.37 -2.97
N LYS A 166 13.38 -0.94 -2.78
CA LYS A 166 13.19 -2.37 -2.49
C LYS A 166 12.00 -2.89 -3.29
N ALA A 167 12.04 -4.16 -3.64
CA ALA A 167 10.87 -4.86 -4.14
C ALA A 167 9.80 -4.96 -3.05
N LYS A 168 8.56 -5.05 -3.47
CA LYS A 168 7.38 -5.14 -2.61
C LYS A 168 6.70 -6.51 -2.80
N ALA A 169 5.84 -6.87 -1.88
CA ALA A 169 5.11 -8.13 -1.97
C ALA A 169 3.80 -7.99 -2.77
N THR A 170 3.87 -7.39 -3.95
CA THR A 170 2.71 -7.16 -4.84
C THR A 170 3.02 -7.62 -6.25
N GLY A 171 2.01 -7.74 -7.10
CA GLY A 171 2.25 -7.87 -8.53
C GLY A 171 2.69 -6.54 -9.16
N ALA A 172 3.15 -6.58 -10.40
CA ALA A 172 3.53 -5.40 -11.18
C ALA A 172 2.62 -5.19 -12.40
N ASP A 173 2.12 -3.96 -12.58
CA ASP A 173 1.52 -3.51 -13.84
C ASP A 173 2.58 -2.78 -14.70
N LEU A 174 3.36 -3.58 -15.41
CA LEU A 174 4.40 -3.10 -16.31
C LEU A 174 3.85 -2.25 -17.43
N SER A 175 2.68 -2.60 -17.95
CA SER A 175 2.03 -1.86 -19.04
C SER A 175 1.68 -0.43 -18.63
N SER A 176 1.02 -0.28 -17.49
CA SER A 176 0.72 1.03 -16.91
C SER A 176 1.97 1.84 -16.56
N ALA A 177 3.04 1.18 -16.08
CA ALA A 177 4.33 1.83 -15.80
C ALA A 177 4.98 2.38 -17.08
N ILE A 178 4.97 1.60 -18.19
CA ILE A 178 5.47 2.04 -19.50
C ILE A 178 4.64 3.22 -20.03
N LEU A 179 3.30 3.16 -19.91
CA LEU A 179 2.43 4.26 -20.34
C LEU A 179 2.61 5.52 -19.48
N LEU A 180 2.91 5.37 -18.20
CA LEU A 180 3.28 6.50 -17.33
C LEU A 180 4.62 7.10 -17.76
N GLY A 181 5.63 6.26 -18.01
CA GLY A 181 6.95 6.67 -18.50
C GLY A 181 6.88 7.38 -19.86
N ARG A 182 5.99 6.94 -20.77
CA ARG A 182 5.74 7.59 -22.05
C ARG A 182 5.33 9.06 -21.90
N ARG A 183 4.54 9.39 -20.86
CA ARG A 183 4.13 10.78 -20.59
C ARG A 183 5.29 11.67 -20.17
N MET A 184 6.37 11.08 -19.67
CA MET A 184 7.59 11.81 -19.26
C MET A 184 8.53 12.07 -20.43
N LEU A 185 8.27 11.46 -21.61
CA LEU A 185 9.08 11.58 -22.81
C LEU A 185 8.25 12.10 -24.01
N PRO A 186 7.65 13.29 -23.93
CA PRO A 186 6.75 13.80 -24.97
C PRO A 186 7.46 14.07 -26.31
N GLU A 187 8.76 14.33 -26.28
CA GLU A 187 9.60 14.61 -27.47
C GLU A 187 10.40 13.38 -27.93
N GLY A 188 10.09 12.19 -27.39
CA GLY A 188 10.89 10.98 -27.56
C GLY A 188 11.99 10.86 -26.49
N GLY A 189 12.76 9.79 -26.56
CA GLY A 189 13.82 9.51 -25.58
C GLY A 189 14.04 8.03 -25.35
N ARG A 190 14.74 7.69 -24.26
CA ARG A 190 15.05 6.32 -23.89
C ARG A 190 14.25 5.89 -22.66
N MET A 191 13.69 4.70 -22.72
CA MET A 191 13.02 4.03 -21.61
C MET A 191 13.62 2.64 -21.43
N VAL A 192 14.02 2.30 -20.24
CA VAL A 192 14.58 0.98 -19.94
C VAL A 192 13.76 0.34 -18.83
N VAL A 193 13.28 -0.88 -19.07
CA VAL A 193 12.42 -1.64 -18.16
C VAL A 193 13.21 -2.85 -17.67
N PHE A 194 13.37 -2.95 -16.37
CA PHE A 194 14.06 -4.05 -15.70
C PHE A 194 13.02 -4.91 -14.99
N SER A 195 12.91 -6.18 -15.38
CA SER A 195 11.97 -7.15 -14.80
C SER A 195 12.50 -8.56 -15.02
N ASP A 196 12.04 -9.52 -14.25
CA ASP A 196 12.24 -10.94 -14.56
C ASP A 196 11.19 -11.48 -15.55
N PHE A 197 10.15 -10.67 -15.83
CA PHE A 197 9.02 -11.00 -16.70
C PHE A 197 8.38 -12.35 -16.38
N SER A 198 8.42 -12.79 -15.12
CA SER A 198 7.77 -14.01 -14.66
C SER A 198 6.25 -13.87 -14.65
N SER A 199 5.78 -12.70 -14.24
CA SER A 199 4.36 -12.35 -14.22
C SER A 199 4.15 -10.85 -14.47
N TRP A 200 2.92 -10.48 -14.79
CA TRP A 200 2.46 -9.10 -14.78
C TRP A 200 0.95 -9.05 -14.61
N SER A 201 0.48 -7.95 -14.05
CA SER A 201 -0.94 -7.61 -14.02
C SER A 201 -1.30 -6.67 -15.19
N GLY A 202 -2.57 -6.66 -15.59
CA GLY A 202 -3.03 -5.81 -16.69
C GLY A 202 -2.70 -6.35 -18.08
N GLU A 203 -2.46 -5.43 -19.02
CA GLU A 203 -2.18 -5.77 -20.43
C GLU A 203 -0.74 -6.26 -20.63
N ASN A 204 -0.51 -6.94 -21.75
CA ASN A 204 0.83 -7.41 -22.12
C ASN A 204 1.78 -6.21 -22.29
N PRO A 205 2.95 -6.19 -21.61
CA PRO A 205 3.91 -5.09 -21.69
C PRO A 205 4.39 -4.77 -23.11
N ASN A 206 4.40 -5.75 -24.03
CA ASN A 206 4.76 -5.55 -25.43
C ASN A 206 3.79 -4.61 -26.15
N VAL A 207 2.52 -4.56 -25.75
CA VAL A 207 1.53 -3.62 -26.34
C VAL A 207 1.91 -2.19 -25.94
N ALA A 208 2.16 -1.94 -24.66
CA ALA A 208 2.59 -0.65 -24.16
C ALA A 208 3.95 -0.22 -24.76
N ARG A 209 4.89 -1.16 -24.94
CA ARG A 209 6.17 -0.97 -25.63
C ARG A 209 5.93 -0.46 -27.06
N SER A 210 5.10 -1.16 -27.83
CA SER A 210 4.80 -0.78 -29.22
C SER A 210 4.16 0.61 -29.31
N LEU A 211 3.26 0.94 -28.38
CA LEU A 211 2.65 2.28 -28.29
C LEU A 211 3.67 3.37 -27.95
N ALA A 212 4.64 3.10 -27.10
CA ALA A 212 5.70 4.04 -26.78
C ALA A 212 6.66 4.22 -27.97
N GLN A 213 7.04 3.13 -28.63
CA GLN A 213 7.88 3.16 -29.83
C GLN A 213 7.23 3.93 -30.99
N ALA A 214 5.91 3.82 -31.17
CA ALA A 214 5.18 4.59 -32.16
C ALA A 214 5.24 6.12 -31.92
N ASN A 215 5.58 6.54 -30.71
CA ASN A 215 5.81 7.95 -30.34
C ASN A 215 7.31 8.34 -30.35
N GLY A 216 8.18 7.54 -30.97
CA GLY A 216 9.62 7.84 -31.07
C GLY A 216 10.42 7.58 -29.78
N ILE A 217 9.87 6.80 -28.83
CA ILE A 217 10.58 6.43 -27.62
C ILE A 217 11.26 5.08 -27.84
N ASN A 218 12.57 5.00 -27.58
CA ASN A 218 13.26 3.71 -27.57
C ASN A 218 13.00 2.98 -26.24
N VAL A 219 12.31 1.84 -26.30
CA VAL A 219 11.98 1.04 -25.11
C VAL A 219 12.79 -0.25 -25.14
N GLU A 220 13.67 -0.39 -24.17
CA GLU A 220 14.51 -1.57 -23.97
C GLU A 220 13.98 -2.40 -22.79
N PHE A 221 13.86 -3.70 -22.96
CA PHE A 221 13.55 -4.66 -21.91
C PHE A 221 14.82 -5.38 -21.48
N ILE A 222 15.14 -5.31 -20.20
CA ILE A 222 16.27 -5.98 -19.59
C ILE A 222 15.74 -7.07 -18.67
N THR A 223 15.97 -8.32 -19.05
CA THR A 223 15.54 -9.47 -18.25
C THR A 223 16.54 -9.73 -17.11
N ILE A 224 16.06 -9.74 -15.90
CA ILE A 224 16.83 -10.06 -14.70
C ILE A 224 16.62 -11.53 -14.36
N THR A 225 17.69 -12.29 -14.34
CA THR A 225 17.64 -13.71 -14.05
C THR A 225 18.15 -14.03 -12.64
N GLY A 226 17.62 -15.09 -12.05
CA GLY A 226 17.99 -15.61 -10.73
C GLY A 226 17.60 -17.07 -10.58
N ARG A 227 17.64 -17.60 -9.34
CA ARG A 227 17.08 -18.92 -9.02
C ARG A 227 15.56 -18.88 -9.28
N THR A 228 15.02 -20.02 -9.71
CA THR A 228 13.60 -20.20 -10.05
C THR A 228 12.93 -21.29 -9.22
N ASP A 229 13.69 -21.98 -8.38
CA ASP A 229 13.15 -23.00 -7.48
C ASP A 229 12.29 -22.34 -6.40
N ASN A 230 11.03 -22.77 -6.29
CA ASN A 230 10.10 -22.21 -5.33
C ASN A 230 9.04 -23.21 -4.85
N ILE A 231 8.63 -23.07 -3.59
CA ILE A 231 7.46 -23.72 -2.98
C ILE A 231 6.75 -22.66 -2.15
N GLY A 232 5.56 -22.24 -2.54
CA GLY A 232 4.89 -21.14 -1.91
C GLY A 232 3.48 -21.45 -1.41
N ILE A 233 3.01 -20.69 -0.44
CA ILE A 233 1.60 -20.64 -0.03
C ILE A 233 0.90 -19.66 -0.97
N VAL A 234 0.16 -20.20 -1.95
CA VAL A 234 -0.39 -19.42 -3.06
C VAL A 234 -1.81 -18.93 -2.84
N ASP A 235 -2.55 -19.52 -1.88
CA ASP A 235 -3.87 -19.06 -1.47
C ASP A 235 -4.24 -19.53 -0.07
N GLY A 236 -5.26 -18.89 0.54
CA GLY A 236 -5.77 -19.27 1.85
C GLY A 236 -7.13 -18.63 2.16
N TRP A 237 -8.04 -19.41 2.77
CA TRP A 237 -9.39 -18.93 3.14
C TRP A 237 -9.97 -19.72 4.30
N PHE A 238 -11.00 -19.16 4.91
CA PHE A 238 -11.82 -19.87 5.90
C PHE A 238 -12.92 -20.69 5.22
N GLU A 239 -12.99 -21.97 5.54
CA GLU A 239 -14.12 -22.82 5.18
C GLU A 239 -15.36 -22.44 6.00
N PRO A 240 -16.59 -22.77 5.53
CA PRO A 240 -17.82 -22.46 6.25
C PRO A 240 -17.87 -22.99 7.69
N GLY A 241 -17.16 -24.07 8.00
CA GLY A 241 -17.03 -24.66 9.34
C GLY A 241 -16.05 -23.94 10.27
N GLY A 242 -15.33 -22.92 9.80
CA GLY A 242 -14.33 -22.17 10.56
C GLY A 242 -12.92 -22.74 10.46
N ASP A 243 -12.69 -23.85 9.76
CA ASP A 243 -11.35 -24.34 9.44
C ASP A 243 -10.66 -23.39 8.46
N TYR A 244 -9.37 -23.21 8.61
CA TYR A 244 -8.59 -22.43 7.67
C TYR A 244 -7.86 -23.35 6.71
N LYS A 245 -8.02 -23.11 5.42
CA LYS A 245 -7.43 -23.92 4.36
C LYS A 245 -6.43 -23.10 3.58
N ILE A 246 -5.28 -23.67 3.33
CA ILE A 246 -4.26 -23.08 2.46
C ILE A 246 -3.95 -24.00 1.29
N ILE A 247 -3.43 -23.40 0.23
CA ILE A 247 -2.85 -24.11 -0.91
C ILE A 247 -1.35 -23.88 -0.90
N VAL A 248 -0.60 -24.98 -0.83
CA VAL A 248 0.86 -24.98 -1.00
C VAL A 248 1.18 -25.57 -2.36
N ARG A 249 1.95 -24.86 -3.18
CA ARG A 249 2.33 -25.28 -4.52
C ARG A 249 3.83 -25.47 -4.64
N ASN A 250 4.21 -26.59 -5.26
CA ASN A 250 5.58 -26.87 -5.66
C ASN A 250 5.78 -26.47 -7.13
N PHE A 251 6.57 -25.44 -7.39
CA PHE A 251 6.90 -24.98 -8.75
C PHE A 251 8.14 -25.71 -9.32
N ASN A 252 8.80 -26.56 -8.51
CA ASN A 252 9.99 -27.26 -8.91
C ASN A 252 9.68 -28.45 -9.83
N THR A 253 10.69 -28.86 -10.59
CA THR A 253 10.65 -30.03 -11.48
C THR A 253 10.84 -31.37 -10.75
N ASP A 254 11.08 -31.36 -9.45
CA ASP A 254 11.25 -32.51 -8.59
C ASP A 254 10.27 -32.54 -7.43
N ARG A 255 10.06 -33.76 -6.88
CA ARG A 255 9.21 -33.94 -5.69
C ARG A 255 9.92 -33.38 -4.47
N LYS A 256 9.18 -32.68 -3.62
CA LYS A 256 9.68 -32.08 -2.38
C LYS A 256 8.88 -32.54 -1.18
N ASN A 257 9.58 -32.72 -0.06
CA ASN A 257 8.95 -32.95 1.24
C ASN A 257 9.34 -31.77 2.13
N VAL A 258 8.34 -31.00 2.57
CA VAL A 258 8.55 -29.76 3.32
C VAL A 258 7.85 -29.82 4.66
N GLY A 259 8.49 -29.30 5.70
CA GLY A 259 7.88 -29.08 6.99
C GLY A 259 6.89 -27.91 6.92
N ILE A 260 5.75 -28.04 7.61
CA ILE A 260 4.82 -26.94 7.84
C ILE A 260 4.61 -26.77 9.33
N SER A 261 4.65 -25.55 9.82
CA SER A 261 4.41 -25.21 11.21
C SER A 261 3.35 -24.10 11.31
N VAL A 262 2.49 -24.22 12.31
CA VAL A 262 1.45 -23.25 12.64
C VAL A 262 1.67 -22.76 14.04
N THR A 263 1.83 -21.46 14.19
CA THR A 263 2.13 -20.80 15.47
C THR A 263 1.06 -19.74 15.74
N THR A 264 0.29 -19.90 16.82
CA THR A 264 -0.72 -18.93 17.24
C THR A 264 -0.27 -18.24 18.53
N ASN A 265 -0.27 -16.91 18.55
CA ASN A 265 0.15 -16.11 19.73
C ASN A 265 1.51 -16.57 20.28
N ASN A 266 2.49 -16.79 19.39
CA ASN A 266 3.86 -17.26 19.67
C ASN A 266 3.93 -18.69 20.29
N ARG A 267 2.87 -19.49 20.15
CA ARG A 267 2.88 -20.91 20.57
C ARG A 267 2.68 -21.79 19.36
N ASN A 268 3.57 -22.75 19.15
CA ASN A 268 3.40 -23.76 18.10
C ASN A 268 2.18 -24.63 18.46
N VAL A 269 1.19 -24.64 17.57
CA VAL A 269 -0.07 -25.40 17.75
C VAL A 269 -0.13 -26.63 16.86
N LEU A 270 0.62 -26.61 15.73
CA LEU A 270 0.64 -27.73 14.79
C LEU A 270 1.99 -27.76 14.06
N SER A 271 2.55 -28.96 13.89
CA SER A 271 3.67 -29.20 13.00
C SER A 271 3.38 -30.47 12.20
N SER A 272 3.61 -30.42 10.91
CA SER A 272 3.36 -31.53 9.96
C SER A 272 4.36 -31.49 8.82
N THR A 273 4.27 -32.45 7.92
CA THR A 273 5.05 -32.48 6.67
C THR A 273 4.11 -32.64 5.49
N LEU A 274 4.44 -31.93 4.41
CA LEU A 274 3.73 -32.01 3.14
C LEU A 274 4.63 -32.70 2.10
N ASP A 275 4.06 -33.61 1.38
CA ASP A 275 4.74 -34.32 0.29
C ASP A 275 4.17 -33.80 -1.04
N LEU A 276 4.95 -32.96 -1.69
CA LEU A 276 4.55 -32.20 -2.87
C LEU A 276 5.14 -32.81 -4.12
N ASN A 277 4.30 -33.35 -5.01
CA ASN A 277 4.76 -33.79 -6.31
C ASN A 277 5.21 -32.61 -7.19
N THR A 278 5.93 -32.90 -8.24
CA THR A 278 6.36 -31.94 -9.26
C THR A 278 5.17 -31.13 -9.81
N GLY A 279 5.25 -29.82 -9.74
CA GLY A 279 4.24 -28.90 -10.27
C GLY A 279 2.85 -29.01 -9.62
N SER A 280 2.72 -29.78 -8.51
CA SER A 280 1.42 -30.00 -7.85
C SER A 280 1.11 -28.95 -6.80
N SER A 281 -0.19 -28.80 -6.55
CA SER A 281 -0.73 -28.06 -5.42
C SER A 281 -1.36 -29.02 -4.43
N GLU A 282 -1.06 -28.85 -3.15
CA GLU A 282 -1.64 -29.63 -2.07
C GLU A 282 -2.41 -28.71 -1.11
N TYR A 283 -3.51 -29.25 -0.62
CA TYR A 283 -4.36 -28.54 0.35
C TYR A 283 -3.94 -28.94 1.76
N PHE A 284 -3.79 -27.93 2.62
CA PHE A 284 -3.57 -28.16 4.03
C PHE A 284 -4.65 -27.47 4.84
N VAL A 285 -5.36 -28.25 5.68
CA VAL A 285 -6.48 -27.78 6.50
C VAL A 285 -5.99 -27.63 7.93
N ILE A 286 -6.19 -26.45 8.49
CA ILE A 286 -5.85 -26.11 9.86
C ILE A 286 -7.16 -25.97 10.63
N SER A 287 -7.42 -26.95 11.46
CA SER A 287 -8.59 -27.00 12.31
C SER A 287 -8.30 -26.30 13.65
N ASP A 288 -9.36 -25.82 14.32
CA ASP A 288 -9.29 -25.25 15.68
C ASP A 288 -8.35 -24.06 15.87
N LEU A 289 -8.19 -23.20 14.85
CA LEU A 289 -7.46 -21.94 15.00
C LEU A 289 -8.11 -21.10 16.10
N GLN A 290 -7.32 -20.77 17.12
CA GLN A 290 -7.75 -19.94 18.24
C GLN A 290 -7.70 -18.45 17.85
N PRO A 291 -8.50 -17.58 18.52
CA PRO A 291 -8.35 -16.15 18.38
C PRO A 291 -6.92 -15.66 18.61
N GLY A 292 -6.52 -14.65 17.85
CA GLY A 292 -5.18 -14.08 17.88
C GLY A 292 -4.50 -14.11 16.53
N ASN A 293 -3.21 -13.79 16.51
CA ASN A 293 -2.38 -13.79 15.32
C ASN A 293 -1.74 -15.17 15.12
N THR A 294 -2.00 -15.77 13.98
CA THR A 294 -1.44 -17.06 13.58
C THR A 294 -0.48 -16.88 12.42
N GLU A 295 0.72 -17.41 12.57
CA GLU A 295 1.73 -17.55 11.52
C GLU A 295 1.77 -19.00 11.04
N ILE A 296 1.65 -19.20 9.74
CA ILE A 296 1.76 -20.47 9.04
C ILE A 296 3.03 -20.41 8.20
N ARG A 297 3.99 -21.29 8.45
CA ARG A 297 5.29 -21.27 7.80
C ARG A 297 5.63 -22.60 7.20
N ILE A 298 6.11 -22.57 5.95
CA ILE A 298 6.75 -23.70 5.28
C ILE A 298 8.26 -23.62 5.50
N ASP A 299 8.86 -24.75 5.86
CA ASP A 299 10.31 -24.85 6.05
C ASP A 299 10.96 -25.33 4.76
N THR A 300 11.37 -24.39 3.94
CA THR A 300 12.02 -24.60 2.63
C THR A 300 13.18 -23.61 2.45
N ASP A 301 14.21 -24.02 1.71
CA ASP A 301 15.31 -23.16 1.25
C ASP A 301 15.17 -22.98 -0.26
N ASP A 302 14.32 -22.05 -0.65
CA ASP A 302 14.03 -21.71 -2.03
C ASP A 302 14.35 -20.25 -2.36
N ALA A 303 13.98 -19.79 -3.55
CA ALA A 303 14.38 -18.47 -4.02
C ALA A 303 13.49 -17.35 -3.47
N LEU A 304 12.24 -17.62 -3.05
CA LEU A 304 11.27 -16.59 -2.66
C LEU A 304 10.75 -16.80 -1.24
N ALA A 305 11.33 -16.10 -0.28
CA ALA A 305 10.99 -16.28 1.12
C ALA A 305 9.64 -15.67 1.52
N VAL A 306 9.10 -14.70 0.76
CA VAL A 306 7.90 -13.94 1.13
C VAL A 306 6.61 -14.76 1.05
N ASP A 307 6.55 -15.79 0.21
CA ASP A 307 5.41 -16.70 0.09
C ASP A 307 5.56 -17.99 0.93
N ASN A 308 6.65 -18.12 1.66
CA ASN A 308 6.89 -19.20 2.62
C ASN A 308 6.13 -19.00 3.94
N THR A 309 5.56 -17.83 4.16
CA THR A 309 4.85 -17.50 5.39
C THR A 309 3.51 -16.86 5.08
N ALA A 310 2.45 -17.36 5.74
CA ALA A 310 1.13 -16.74 5.71
C ALA A 310 0.68 -16.35 7.11
N TYR A 311 -0.04 -15.28 7.22
CA TYR A 311 -0.56 -14.73 8.47
C TYR A 311 -2.08 -14.79 8.48
N VAL A 312 -2.66 -15.18 9.61
CA VAL A 312 -4.11 -15.26 9.81
C VAL A 312 -4.45 -14.58 11.12
N LEU A 313 -5.32 -13.60 11.07
CA LEU A 313 -5.83 -12.92 12.25
C LEU A 313 -7.28 -13.30 12.52
N ILE A 314 -7.54 -13.81 13.71
CA ILE A 314 -8.88 -14.03 14.25
C ILE A 314 -9.01 -13.11 15.47
N PRO A 315 -9.80 -12.03 15.40
CA PRO A 315 -9.95 -11.12 16.54
C PRO A 315 -10.75 -11.78 17.69
N ASP A 316 -10.37 -11.51 18.92
CA ASP A 316 -11.03 -12.03 20.14
C ASP A 316 -12.52 -11.65 20.19
N SER A 317 -12.93 -10.56 19.57
CA SER A 317 -14.32 -10.07 19.51
C SER A 317 -15.23 -10.79 18.52
N ILE A 318 -14.73 -11.79 17.81
CA ILE A 318 -15.52 -12.55 16.83
C ILE A 318 -16.44 -13.57 17.49
N THR A 319 -16.11 -14.06 18.69
CA THR A 319 -16.98 -14.99 19.42
C THR A 319 -18.26 -14.26 19.83
N ARG A 320 -19.41 -14.75 19.37
CA ARG A 320 -20.73 -14.19 19.66
C ARG A 320 -21.42 -15.05 20.68
N ASP A 321 -21.77 -14.45 21.80
CA ASP A 321 -22.63 -15.11 22.78
C ASP A 321 -24.09 -15.03 22.31
N VAL A 322 -24.70 -16.16 22.08
CA VAL A 322 -26.10 -16.31 21.67
C VAL A 322 -26.89 -16.99 22.77
N LEU A 323 -27.98 -16.39 23.20
CA LEU A 323 -28.92 -17.02 24.12
C LEU A 323 -29.99 -17.77 23.33
N TYR A 324 -30.10 -19.06 23.57
CA TYR A 324 -31.12 -19.88 22.96
C TYR A 324 -32.17 -20.30 23.99
N ILE A 325 -33.41 -19.80 23.83
CA ILE A 325 -34.53 -20.04 24.77
C ILE A 325 -35.44 -21.10 24.21
N THR A 326 -35.49 -22.26 24.83
CA THR A 326 -36.30 -23.41 24.39
C THR A 326 -36.69 -24.30 25.57
N GLY A 327 -37.87 -24.88 25.48
CA GLY A 327 -38.30 -25.94 26.41
C GLY A 327 -37.74 -27.33 26.09
N ASN A 328 -37.03 -27.48 24.96
CA ASN A 328 -36.53 -28.77 24.49
C ASN A 328 -35.05 -28.92 24.80
N GLU A 329 -34.58 -30.12 25.13
CA GLU A 329 -33.14 -30.35 25.42
C GLU A 329 -32.29 -30.21 24.18
N ILE A 330 -32.78 -30.70 23.03
CA ILE A 330 -32.07 -30.69 21.76
C ILE A 330 -33.03 -30.25 20.66
N THR A 331 -32.60 -29.31 19.83
CA THR A 331 -33.29 -28.90 18.61
C THR A 331 -32.29 -28.80 17.45
N PRO A 332 -32.71 -29.05 16.21
CA PRO A 332 -31.80 -28.95 15.05
C PRO A 332 -31.12 -27.60 14.92
N SER A 333 -31.83 -26.50 15.20
CA SER A 333 -31.26 -25.16 15.14
C SER A 333 -30.17 -24.94 16.20
N LEU A 334 -30.34 -25.47 17.41
CA LEU A 334 -29.33 -25.43 18.46
C LEU A 334 -28.05 -26.15 18.01
N ILE A 335 -28.19 -27.34 17.42
CA ILE A 335 -27.07 -28.11 16.87
C ILE A 335 -26.39 -27.31 15.74
N ALA A 336 -27.16 -26.71 14.83
CA ALA A 336 -26.63 -25.92 13.72
C ALA A 336 -25.85 -24.68 14.20
N LEU A 337 -26.28 -24.05 15.29
CA LEU A 337 -25.59 -22.94 15.91
C LEU A 337 -24.26 -23.37 16.58
N ASP A 338 -24.28 -24.52 17.24
CA ASP A 338 -23.09 -25.09 17.91
C ASP A 338 -22.00 -25.56 16.91
N LEU A 339 -22.38 -25.83 15.66
CA LEU A 339 -21.40 -26.09 14.59
C LEU A 339 -20.61 -24.86 14.18
N ASN A 340 -21.07 -23.67 14.53
CA ASN A 340 -20.36 -22.44 14.23
C ASN A 340 -19.36 -22.11 15.35
N ARG A 341 -18.07 -22.29 15.11
CA ARG A 341 -16.96 -22.06 16.07
C ARG A 341 -16.89 -20.67 16.65
N PHE A 342 -17.41 -19.69 15.95
CA PHE A 342 -17.43 -18.30 16.38
C PHE A 342 -18.72 -17.93 17.13
N THR A 343 -19.46 -18.94 17.61
CA THR A 343 -20.69 -18.76 18.38
C THR A 343 -20.61 -19.59 19.66
N THR A 344 -20.82 -18.94 20.79
CA THR A 344 -21.05 -19.62 22.06
C THR A 344 -22.55 -19.61 22.34
N THR A 345 -23.23 -20.76 22.24
CA THR A 345 -24.65 -20.83 22.47
C THR A 345 -24.95 -21.24 23.91
N THR A 346 -25.65 -20.37 24.64
CA THR A 346 -26.14 -20.68 25.99
C THR A 346 -27.61 -21.05 25.89
N ARG A 347 -27.93 -22.31 26.13
CA ARG A 347 -29.35 -22.79 26.19
C ARG A 347 -29.93 -22.49 27.56
N VAL A 348 -31.16 -21.96 27.58
CA VAL A 348 -31.94 -21.76 28.80
C VAL A 348 -33.39 -22.23 28.59
N ASP A 349 -34.02 -22.65 29.69
CA ASP A 349 -35.45 -22.99 29.68
C ASP A 349 -36.28 -21.70 29.60
N ALA A 350 -37.46 -21.79 28.93
CA ALA A 350 -38.38 -20.68 28.80
C ALA A 350 -39.03 -20.24 30.13
N ALA A 351 -38.88 -21.03 31.20
CA ALA A 351 -39.40 -20.73 32.51
C ALA A 351 -38.40 -19.85 33.33
N GLY A 352 -38.31 -18.59 32.99
CA GLY A 352 -37.47 -17.60 33.71
C GLY A 352 -36.15 -17.32 33.04
N ILE A 353 -36.17 -16.44 32.05
CA ILE A 353 -34.98 -16.08 31.29
C ILE A 353 -34.05 -15.19 32.10
N PRO A 354 -32.71 -15.31 31.94
CA PRO A 354 -31.70 -14.47 32.61
C PRO A 354 -31.72 -13.03 32.09
N SER A 355 -30.77 -12.22 32.54
CA SER A 355 -30.49 -10.94 31.91
C SER A 355 -30.05 -11.14 30.45
N LEU A 356 -30.64 -10.37 29.54
CA LEU A 356 -30.36 -10.49 28.09
C LEU A 356 -29.19 -9.58 27.63
N SER A 357 -28.69 -8.75 28.54
CA SER A 357 -27.55 -7.85 28.23
C SER A 357 -26.28 -8.64 27.99
N GLY A 358 -25.53 -8.30 26.95
CA GLY A 358 -24.28 -8.95 26.58
C GLY A 358 -24.39 -10.03 25.50
N TYR A 359 -25.60 -10.53 25.21
CA TYR A 359 -25.79 -11.43 24.09
C TYR A 359 -25.90 -10.69 22.78
N ALA A 360 -25.25 -11.19 21.74
CA ALA A 360 -25.30 -10.65 20.40
C ALA A 360 -26.66 -10.88 19.72
N ALA A 361 -27.28 -12.00 20.06
CA ALA A 361 -28.64 -12.35 19.62
C ALA A 361 -29.35 -13.25 20.65
N VAL A 362 -30.67 -13.14 20.72
CA VAL A 362 -31.55 -14.02 21.52
C VAL A 362 -32.47 -14.79 20.55
N ILE A 363 -32.37 -16.09 20.59
CA ILE A 363 -33.20 -16.99 19.76
C ILE A 363 -34.28 -17.63 20.63
N VAL A 364 -35.53 -17.56 20.20
CA VAL A 364 -36.68 -18.04 20.93
C VAL A 364 -37.42 -19.07 20.09
N SER A 365 -37.52 -20.32 20.56
CA SER A 365 -38.25 -21.42 19.93
C SER A 365 -39.35 -22.03 20.82
N SER A 366 -39.73 -21.34 21.89
CA SER A 366 -40.83 -21.75 22.75
C SER A 366 -41.59 -20.57 23.34
N SER A 367 -42.77 -20.82 23.90
CA SER A 367 -43.62 -19.79 24.49
C SER A 367 -42.93 -19.15 25.72
N LEU A 368 -42.95 -17.83 25.79
CA LEU A 368 -42.46 -17.07 26.92
C LEU A 368 -43.58 -16.62 27.85
N SER A 369 -43.29 -16.46 29.13
CA SER A 369 -44.20 -15.79 30.05
C SER A 369 -44.40 -14.31 29.62
N PRO A 370 -45.52 -13.65 29.99
CA PRO A 370 -45.72 -12.24 29.70
C PRO A 370 -44.58 -11.36 30.18
N GLY A 371 -44.04 -11.61 31.39
CA GLY A 371 -42.92 -10.87 31.96
C GLY A 371 -41.63 -11.07 31.20
N ASP A 372 -41.37 -12.27 30.69
CA ASP A 372 -40.17 -12.54 29.89
C ASP A 372 -40.30 -12.00 28.46
N THR A 373 -41.51 -11.97 27.93
CA THR A 373 -41.80 -11.26 26.66
C THR A 373 -41.52 -9.76 26.80
N ASP A 374 -41.84 -9.14 27.93
CA ASP A 374 -41.54 -7.74 28.20
C ASP A 374 -40.01 -7.49 28.32
N LYS A 375 -39.27 -8.38 28.98
CA LYS A 375 -37.81 -8.32 29.00
C LYS A 375 -37.20 -8.42 27.58
N LEU A 376 -37.68 -9.33 26.74
CA LEU A 376 -37.24 -9.47 25.37
C LEU A 376 -37.55 -8.20 24.55
N ARG A 377 -38.72 -7.63 24.76
CA ARG A 377 -39.12 -6.36 24.09
C ARG A 377 -38.20 -5.21 24.48
N GLU A 378 -37.89 -5.07 25.76
CA GLU A 378 -37.01 -4.04 26.26
C GLU A 378 -35.57 -4.20 25.74
N TYR A 379 -35.04 -5.44 25.73
CA TYR A 379 -33.76 -5.78 25.15
C TYR A 379 -33.66 -5.35 23.67
N VAL A 380 -34.70 -5.71 22.85
CA VAL A 380 -34.67 -5.34 21.43
C VAL A 380 -34.84 -3.84 21.22
N ARG A 381 -35.69 -3.15 22.00
CA ARG A 381 -35.81 -1.69 21.94
C ARG A 381 -34.49 -0.99 22.23
N GLY A 382 -33.69 -1.54 23.13
CA GLY A 382 -32.38 -1.04 23.52
C GLY A 382 -31.27 -1.31 22.51
N GLY A 383 -31.54 -2.01 21.41
CA GLY A 383 -30.56 -2.32 20.36
C GLY A 383 -30.15 -3.79 20.28
N GLY A 384 -30.72 -4.66 21.11
CA GLY A 384 -30.51 -6.10 21.04
C GLY A 384 -31.21 -6.73 19.83
N ASN A 385 -30.79 -7.93 19.46
CA ASN A 385 -31.34 -8.64 18.30
C ASN A 385 -32.07 -9.92 18.72
N ALA A 386 -33.18 -10.22 18.09
CA ALA A 386 -33.96 -11.41 18.38
C ALA A 386 -34.32 -12.20 17.13
N VAL A 387 -34.30 -13.53 17.22
CA VAL A 387 -34.84 -14.45 16.23
C VAL A 387 -35.97 -15.23 16.88
N ILE A 388 -37.17 -15.13 16.36
CA ILE A 388 -38.36 -15.84 16.87
C ILE A 388 -38.74 -16.92 15.88
N ILE A 389 -38.59 -18.17 16.29
CA ILE A 389 -38.92 -19.34 15.50
C ILE A 389 -40.37 -19.71 15.76
N ALA A 390 -41.14 -20.01 14.72
CA ALA A 390 -42.50 -20.52 14.84
C ALA A 390 -42.56 -21.84 15.63
N HIS A 391 -43.53 -21.97 16.50
CA HIS A 391 -43.81 -23.18 17.27
C HIS A 391 -45.31 -23.25 17.58
N PRO A 392 -45.88 -24.44 17.88
CA PRO A 392 -47.32 -24.59 18.06
C PRO A 392 -47.99 -23.66 19.07
N GLY A 393 -47.24 -23.22 20.08
CA GLY A 393 -47.68 -22.29 21.12
C GLY A 393 -47.33 -20.83 20.88
N LEU A 394 -46.87 -20.46 19.68
CA LEU A 394 -46.52 -19.07 19.40
C LEU A 394 -47.75 -18.18 19.34
N GLU A 395 -47.84 -17.22 20.26
CA GLU A 395 -48.93 -16.27 20.32
C GLU A 395 -48.62 -14.99 19.52
N ARG A 396 -49.67 -14.21 19.26
CA ARG A 396 -49.56 -12.90 18.64
C ARG A 396 -48.82 -11.95 19.57
N MET A 397 -47.73 -11.38 19.10
CA MET A 397 -46.99 -10.35 19.84
C MET A 397 -46.60 -9.18 18.92
N ASP A 398 -46.53 -8.00 19.52
CA ASP A 398 -46.19 -6.76 18.79
C ASP A 398 -44.75 -6.78 18.28
N LEU A 399 -43.89 -7.56 18.92
CA LEU A 399 -42.46 -7.73 18.57
C LEU A 399 -42.25 -8.41 17.21
N LEU A 400 -43.19 -9.25 16.75
CA LEU A 400 -43.05 -9.96 15.47
C LEU A 400 -43.18 -9.01 14.26
N PRO A 401 -42.39 -9.22 13.17
CA PRO A 401 -42.54 -8.48 11.91
C PRO A 401 -43.83 -8.85 11.15
N VAL A 402 -44.56 -9.85 11.62
CA VAL A 402 -45.77 -10.38 11.00
C VAL A 402 -46.97 -10.35 11.94
N VAL A 403 -48.17 -10.35 11.36
CA VAL A 403 -49.43 -10.62 12.06
C VAL A 403 -49.75 -12.10 11.84
N LEU A 404 -49.77 -12.87 12.93
CA LEU A 404 -50.08 -14.31 12.88
C LEU A 404 -51.57 -14.56 12.76
N GLY A 405 -51.97 -15.47 11.88
CA GLY A 405 -53.31 -16.05 11.71
C GLY A 405 -53.42 -17.46 12.29
N SER A 406 -54.31 -18.25 11.73
CA SER A 406 -54.49 -19.68 12.07
C SER A 406 -53.38 -20.54 11.44
N VAL A 407 -53.16 -21.71 12.00
CA VAL A 407 -52.32 -22.73 11.38
C VAL A 407 -52.99 -23.24 10.11
N SER A 408 -52.22 -23.29 9.03
CA SER A 408 -52.57 -23.84 7.72
C SER A 408 -51.72 -25.05 7.38
N ASN A 409 -52.16 -25.79 6.36
CA ASN A 409 -51.46 -26.98 5.88
C ASN A 409 -50.54 -26.60 4.70
N ARG A 410 -49.95 -27.59 4.10
CA ARG A 410 -48.94 -27.56 3.01
C ARG A 410 -48.88 -26.29 2.16
N THR A 411 -47.69 -25.78 2.04
CA THR A 411 -47.36 -24.69 1.10
C THR A 411 -45.99 -24.94 0.48
N SER A 412 -45.73 -24.35 -0.69
CA SER A 412 -44.40 -24.26 -1.30
C SER A 412 -43.71 -22.99 -0.80
N LEU A 413 -42.39 -22.92 -0.90
CA LEU A 413 -41.64 -21.75 -0.51
C LEU A 413 -41.01 -21.04 -1.71
N ASN A 414 -41.05 -19.72 -1.69
CA ASN A 414 -40.44 -18.87 -2.70
C ASN A 414 -39.62 -17.73 -2.06
N VAL A 415 -38.42 -17.45 -2.58
CA VAL A 415 -37.67 -16.28 -2.19
C VAL A 415 -38.26 -15.04 -2.88
N VAL A 416 -38.76 -14.10 -2.09
CA VAL A 416 -39.34 -12.83 -2.61
C VAL A 416 -38.35 -11.67 -2.56
N THR A 417 -37.45 -11.67 -1.57
CA THR A 417 -36.35 -10.73 -1.50
C THR A 417 -35.04 -11.50 -1.37
N PRO A 418 -34.24 -11.62 -2.46
CA PRO A 418 -32.92 -12.24 -2.37
C PRO A 418 -31.99 -11.45 -1.45
N GLY A 419 -31.22 -12.16 -0.65
CA GLY A 419 -30.28 -11.55 0.27
C GLY A 419 -29.37 -12.58 0.94
N ARG A 420 -28.42 -12.11 1.77
CA ARG A 420 -27.44 -12.99 2.44
C ARG A 420 -28.07 -14.19 3.16
N MET A 421 -29.25 -14.03 3.78
CA MET A 421 -29.90 -15.12 4.49
C MET A 421 -30.48 -16.23 3.58
N THR A 422 -30.57 -16.00 2.28
CA THR A 422 -31.10 -16.94 1.29
C THR A 422 -30.08 -17.34 0.23
N GLU A 423 -28.88 -16.78 0.30
CA GLU A 423 -27.81 -17.02 -0.67
C GLU A 423 -27.26 -18.45 -0.55
N GLY A 424 -27.19 -19.15 -1.67
CA GLY A 424 -26.74 -20.56 -1.70
C GLY A 424 -27.72 -21.58 -1.09
N ILE A 425 -28.94 -21.16 -0.74
CA ILE A 425 -29.98 -22.02 -0.17
C ILE A 425 -31.10 -22.20 -1.17
N ASP A 426 -31.35 -23.45 -1.58
CA ASP A 426 -32.50 -23.79 -2.42
C ASP A 426 -33.75 -24.02 -1.54
N ILE A 427 -34.31 -22.90 -1.06
CA ILE A 427 -35.46 -22.94 -0.15
C ILE A 427 -36.69 -23.62 -0.77
N GLY A 428 -36.79 -23.69 -2.09
CA GLY A 428 -37.89 -24.35 -2.80
C GLY A 428 -37.92 -25.87 -2.63
N LYS A 429 -36.81 -26.47 -2.14
CA LYS A 429 -36.76 -27.90 -1.82
C LYS A 429 -37.43 -28.25 -0.49
N VAL A 430 -37.62 -27.24 0.38
CA VAL A 430 -38.24 -27.47 1.71
C VAL A 430 -39.69 -27.82 1.56
N VAL A 431 -40.06 -28.96 2.13
CA VAL A 431 -41.46 -29.39 2.21
C VAL A 431 -42.06 -28.85 3.51
N VAL A 432 -43.03 -27.96 3.38
CA VAL A 432 -43.78 -27.42 4.51
C VAL A 432 -45.10 -28.15 4.65
N ASN A 433 -45.28 -28.84 5.77
CA ASN A 433 -46.52 -29.58 6.09
C ASN A 433 -47.52 -28.71 6.86
N LYS A 434 -47.04 -27.88 7.79
CA LYS A 434 -47.85 -26.95 8.59
C LYS A 434 -47.13 -25.61 8.71
N HIS A 435 -47.87 -24.51 8.74
CA HIS A 435 -47.34 -23.17 8.96
C HIS A 435 -48.46 -22.25 9.50
N PHE A 436 -48.06 -21.11 10.05
CA PHE A 436 -49.00 -20.03 10.35
C PHE A 436 -49.34 -19.24 9.08
N MET A 437 -50.63 -19.05 8.81
CA MET A 437 -51.02 -17.97 7.92
C MET A 437 -50.54 -16.66 8.54
N SER A 438 -49.78 -15.89 7.80
CA SER A 438 -49.16 -14.68 8.34
C SER A 438 -49.09 -13.59 7.28
N SER A 439 -49.25 -12.35 7.69
CA SER A 439 -49.15 -11.20 6.82
C SER A 439 -48.12 -10.23 7.36
N LEU A 440 -47.40 -9.55 6.45
CA LEU A 440 -46.33 -8.62 6.78
C LEU A 440 -46.88 -7.36 7.47
N LYS A 441 -46.26 -6.89 8.54
CA LYS A 441 -46.54 -5.59 9.14
C LYS A 441 -45.90 -4.46 8.33
N SER A 442 -46.49 -3.25 8.43
CA SER A 442 -45.92 -2.06 7.81
C SER A 442 -44.49 -1.79 8.30
N GLY A 443 -43.55 -1.61 7.39
CA GLY A 443 -42.12 -1.39 7.69
C GLY A 443 -41.30 -2.67 7.90
N ALA A 444 -41.93 -3.86 7.83
CA ALA A 444 -41.23 -5.13 7.80
C ALA A 444 -40.89 -5.55 6.36
N VAL A 445 -39.89 -6.43 6.20
CA VAL A 445 -39.45 -6.97 4.90
C VAL A 445 -39.52 -8.48 4.94
N ALA A 446 -40.16 -9.09 3.93
CA ALA A 446 -40.17 -10.52 3.75
C ALA A 446 -39.00 -10.97 2.87
N PHE A 447 -38.38 -12.08 3.24
CA PHE A 447 -37.37 -12.78 2.42
C PHE A 447 -37.98 -14.00 1.74
N VAL A 448 -38.83 -14.75 2.45
CA VAL A 448 -39.43 -15.99 1.96
C VAL A 448 -40.93 -15.95 2.24
N GLU A 449 -41.70 -16.30 1.23
CA GLU A 449 -43.17 -16.46 1.33
C GLU A 449 -43.60 -17.84 0.88
N GLY A 450 -44.73 -18.30 1.43
CA GLY A 450 -45.44 -19.48 0.97
C GLY A 450 -46.17 -19.22 -0.34
N GLY A 451 -46.54 -20.28 -1.06
CA GLY A 451 -47.35 -20.19 -2.28
C GLY A 451 -48.76 -19.64 -2.03
N ASP A 452 -49.20 -19.62 -0.78
CA ASP A 452 -50.42 -18.99 -0.30
C ASP A 452 -50.23 -17.54 0.20
N SER A 453 -49.08 -16.96 -0.07
CA SER A 453 -48.63 -15.62 0.36
C SER A 453 -48.45 -15.46 1.87
N SER A 454 -48.39 -16.56 2.62
CA SER A 454 -48.01 -16.53 4.03
C SER A 454 -46.51 -16.19 4.18
N VAL A 455 -46.14 -15.26 5.05
CA VAL A 455 -44.76 -14.86 5.28
C VAL A 455 -44.03 -15.91 6.11
N MET A 456 -42.96 -16.49 5.56
CA MET A 456 -42.19 -17.57 6.17
C MET A 456 -40.86 -17.15 6.75
N LEU A 457 -40.26 -16.09 6.21
CA LEU A 457 -39.05 -15.47 6.76
C LEU A 457 -39.15 -13.97 6.56
N ALA A 458 -39.11 -13.21 7.66
CA ALA A 458 -39.19 -11.76 7.61
C ALA A 458 -38.38 -11.11 8.74
N TYR A 459 -38.02 -9.85 8.53
CA TYR A 459 -37.45 -9.04 9.58
C TYR A 459 -38.04 -7.64 9.62
N TRP A 460 -37.86 -6.97 10.73
CA TRP A 460 -38.07 -5.55 10.86
C TRP A 460 -37.17 -4.94 11.94
N ARG A 461 -37.08 -3.61 11.93
CA ARG A 461 -36.46 -2.86 13.02
C ARG A 461 -37.51 -2.55 14.08
N TYR A 462 -37.24 -2.96 15.32
CA TYR A 462 -38.08 -2.67 16.48
C TYR A 462 -37.32 -1.86 17.50
N GLY A 463 -37.60 -0.54 17.58
CA GLY A 463 -36.74 0.38 18.31
C GLY A 463 -35.36 0.52 17.66
N SER A 464 -34.29 0.29 18.43
CA SER A 464 -32.92 0.30 17.91
C SER A 464 -32.42 -1.08 17.48
N GLY A 465 -33.12 -2.17 17.80
CA GLY A 465 -32.75 -3.53 17.49
C GLY A 465 -33.48 -4.13 16.29
N LEU A 466 -33.16 -5.38 15.98
CA LEU A 466 -33.71 -6.14 14.87
C LEU A 466 -34.47 -7.37 15.39
N VAL A 467 -35.58 -7.72 14.73
CA VAL A 467 -36.30 -8.96 14.97
C VAL A 467 -36.46 -9.71 13.66
N ILE A 468 -36.03 -10.97 13.66
CA ILE A 468 -36.31 -11.94 12.59
C ILE A 468 -37.43 -12.86 13.04
N TYR A 469 -38.38 -13.13 12.17
CA TYR A 469 -39.35 -14.18 12.30
C TYR A 469 -39.03 -15.29 11.32
N SER A 470 -38.91 -16.53 11.83
CA SER A 470 -38.84 -17.75 11.03
C SER A 470 -40.17 -18.52 11.20
N GLY A 471 -40.94 -18.58 10.15
CA GLY A 471 -42.16 -19.40 10.09
C GLY A 471 -41.88 -20.89 9.94
N LEU A 472 -40.61 -21.26 9.70
CA LEU A 472 -40.16 -22.66 9.65
C LEU A 472 -39.90 -23.12 11.09
N ALA A 473 -40.89 -23.84 11.64
CA ALA A 473 -40.82 -24.35 12.99
C ALA A 473 -39.68 -25.37 13.14
N ASP A 474 -38.97 -25.28 14.24
CA ASP A 474 -37.92 -26.22 14.58
C ASP A 474 -38.55 -27.47 15.22
N PRO A 475 -38.34 -28.67 14.68
CA PRO A 475 -38.93 -29.88 15.26
C PRO A 475 -38.30 -30.22 16.61
N ALA A 476 -39.05 -30.84 17.46
CA ALA A 476 -38.62 -31.23 18.78
C ALA A 476 -39.14 -32.64 19.14
N GLY A 477 -38.40 -33.36 20.00
CA GLY A 477 -38.74 -34.70 20.46
C GLY A 477 -37.92 -35.80 19.77
N ASP A 478 -38.28 -37.07 20.08
CA ASP A 478 -37.42 -38.22 19.75
C ASP A 478 -37.49 -38.68 18.29
N ASN A 479 -38.48 -38.25 17.51
CA ASN A 479 -38.71 -38.74 16.14
C ASN A 479 -38.63 -37.61 15.10
N ILE A 480 -37.69 -36.72 15.21
CA ILE A 480 -37.56 -35.56 14.30
C ILE A 480 -37.15 -35.92 12.86
N TYR A 481 -36.67 -37.14 12.64
CA TYR A 481 -36.31 -37.67 11.32
C TYR A 481 -37.35 -38.62 10.71
N ASP A 482 -38.49 -38.86 11.39
CA ASP A 482 -39.54 -39.69 10.84
C ASP A 482 -40.45 -38.88 9.89
N PRO A 483 -40.43 -39.13 8.57
CA PRO A 483 -41.24 -38.41 7.60
C PRO A 483 -42.75 -38.62 7.77
N LEU A 484 -43.16 -39.61 8.58
CA LEU A 484 -44.55 -39.88 8.91
C LEU A 484 -45.03 -39.18 10.19
N ASN A 485 -44.11 -38.47 10.88
CA ASN A 485 -44.47 -37.73 12.07
C ASN A 485 -45.26 -36.46 11.70
N GLU A 486 -46.58 -36.49 11.93
CA GLU A 486 -47.49 -35.37 11.63
C GLU A 486 -47.22 -34.10 12.47
N ASP A 487 -46.40 -34.19 13.53
CA ASP A 487 -46.02 -33.05 14.36
C ASP A 487 -44.85 -32.26 13.76
N ILE A 488 -44.19 -32.78 12.71
CA ILE A 488 -43.13 -32.11 11.98
C ILE A 488 -43.72 -31.11 10.99
N TRP A 489 -43.49 -29.82 11.21
CA TRP A 489 -44.06 -28.75 10.39
C TRP A 489 -43.34 -28.58 9.05
N ASN A 490 -42.04 -28.88 8.98
CA ASN A 490 -41.24 -28.82 7.75
C ASN A 490 -39.99 -29.72 7.86
N ASP A 491 -39.38 -30.02 6.73
CA ASP A 491 -38.20 -30.87 6.61
C ASP A 491 -36.87 -30.10 6.38
N PHE A 492 -36.85 -28.79 6.60
CA PHE A 492 -35.68 -27.95 6.34
C PHE A 492 -34.46 -28.43 7.12
N HIS A 493 -34.62 -28.87 8.35
CA HIS A 493 -33.56 -29.35 9.23
C HIS A 493 -32.82 -30.60 8.72
N ILE A 494 -33.38 -31.35 7.73
CA ILE A 494 -32.71 -32.50 7.11
C ILE A 494 -31.85 -32.08 5.90
N LEU A 495 -32.02 -30.87 5.37
CA LEU A 495 -31.28 -30.40 4.21
C LEU A 495 -29.87 -29.97 4.60
N PRO A 496 -28.85 -30.24 3.76
CA PRO A 496 -27.47 -29.84 4.02
C PRO A 496 -27.28 -28.32 4.19
N GLU A 497 -28.19 -27.53 3.63
CA GLU A 497 -28.19 -26.08 3.68
C GLU A 497 -28.66 -25.50 5.03
N TYR A 498 -29.25 -26.31 5.92
CA TYR A 498 -29.77 -25.83 7.19
C TYR A 498 -28.73 -25.20 8.13
N PRO A 499 -27.54 -25.79 8.34
CA PRO A 499 -26.49 -25.13 9.11
C PRO A 499 -26.00 -23.84 8.45
N LEU A 500 -25.95 -23.77 7.12
CA LEU A 500 -25.59 -22.57 6.38
C LEU A 500 -26.58 -21.43 6.63
N PHE A 501 -27.90 -21.77 6.63
CA PHE A 501 -28.96 -20.81 6.96
C PHE A 501 -28.74 -20.16 8.33
N TRP A 502 -28.50 -20.95 9.37
CA TRP A 502 -28.30 -20.44 10.73
C TRP A 502 -27.01 -19.60 10.86
N LYS A 503 -25.96 -19.99 10.18
CA LYS A 503 -24.76 -19.19 10.07
C LYS A 503 -25.08 -17.81 9.45
N GLN A 504 -25.77 -17.78 8.33
CA GLN A 504 -26.14 -16.55 7.62
C GLN A 504 -27.08 -15.67 8.44
N VAL A 505 -28.05 -16.24 9.15
CA VAL A 505 -28.96 -15.53 10.06
C VAL A 505 -28.16 -14.82 11.16
N LEU A 506 -27.24 -15.52 11.80
CA LEU A 506 -26.38 -14.93 12.85
C LEU A 506 -25.48 -13.83 12.31
N GLU A 507 -24.83 -14.07 11.19
CA GLU A 507 -23.96 -13.07 10.54
C GLU A 507 -24.74 -11.83 10.15
N TRP A 508 -25.96 -12.01 9.66
CA TRP A 508 -26.81 -10.90 9.23
C TRP A 508 -27.32 -10.06 10.42
N ILE A 509 -27.79 -10.72 11.49
CA ILE A 509 -28.42 -10.03 12.62
C ILE A 509 -27.42 -9.38 13.58
N SER A 510 -26.25 -9.98 13.76
CA SER A 510 -25.23 -9.47 14.67
C SER A 510 -24.25 -8.48 14.00
N GLY A 511 -24.47 -8.16 12.72
CA GLY A 511 -23.50 -7.44 11.90
C GLY A 511 -22.31 -8.36 11.59
N SER A 512 -22.05 -8.63 10.33
CA SER A 512 -20.89 -9.46 9.99
C SER A 512 -19.62 -8.75 10.40
N LEU A 513 -18.95 -9.22 11.44
CA LEU A 513 -17.52 -9.10 11.49
C LEU A 513 -17.01 -10.11 10.46
N ASP A 514 -16.86 -9.66 9.23
CA ASP A 514 -16.33 -10.49 8.18
C ASP A 514 -14.84 -10.74 8.52
N ILE A 515 -14.49 -12.00 8.78
CA ILE A 515 -13.08 -12.37 9.03
C ILE A 515 -12.19 -11.89 7.88
N SER A 516 -12.72 -11.77 6.68
CA SER A 516 -12.04 -11.22 5.52
C SER A 516 -11.62 -9.75 5.71
N GLU A 517 -12.30 -8.99 6.58
CA GLU A 517 -11.84 -7.63 6.93
C GLU A 517 -10.56 -7.58 7.76
N TYR A 518 -10.19 -8.72 8.38
CA TYR A 518 -8.98 -8.87 9.19
C TYR A 518 -7.86 -9.61 8.46
N ASN A 519 -8.16 -10.14 7.27
CA ASN A 519 -7.24 -10.94 6.48
C ASN A 519 -7.30 -10.46 5.03
N ALA A 520 -6.28 -9.74 4.60
CA ALA A 520 -6.22 -9.10 3.30
C ALA A 520 -5.12 -9.70 2.43
N LYS A 521 -5.18 -9.44 1.13
CA LYS A 521 -4.09 -9.72 0.18
C LYS A 521 -3.32 -8.43 -0.09
N THR A 522 -2.04 -8.56 -0.37
CA THR A 522 -1.22 -7.45 -0.85
C THR A 522 -1.76 -6.87 -2.17
N GLY A 523 -1.36 -5.65 -2.50
CA GLY A 523 -1.87 -4.96 -3.69
C GLY A 523 -3.24 -4.29 -3.50
N THR A 524 -3.86 -4.37 -2.31
CA THR A 524 -5.15 -3.74 -2.00
C THR A 524 -4.99 -2.40 -1.30
N PHE A 525 -6.00 -1.54 -1.44
CA PHE A 525 -6.07 -0.25 -0.74
C PHE A 525 -7.13 -0.29 0.36
N ILE A 526 -6.79 0.22 1.53
CA ILE A 526 -7.74 0.43 2.63
C ILE A 526 -7.90 1.93 2.84
N ARG A 527 -9.13 2.42 2.70
CA ARG A 527 -9.47 3.81 3.03
C ARG A 527 -9.72 3.95 4.51
N LEU A 528 -8.99 4.84 5.16
CA LEU A 528 -9.16 5.17 6.57
C LEU A 528 -10.14 6.34 6.73
N PRO A 529 -10.85 6.43 7.87
CA PRO A 529 -11.80 7.53 8.11
C PRO A 529 -11.17 8.92 8.15
N ALA A 530 -9.89 8.99 8.51
CA ALA A 530 -9.07 10.21 8.56
C ALA A 530 -7.61 9.85 8.36
N VAL A 531 -6.74 10.86 8.16
CA VAL A 531 -5.29 10.67 8.18
C VAL A 531 -4.87 10.12 9.54
N GLN A 532 -4.29 8.93 9.56
CA GLN A 532 -3.91 8.18 10.76
C GLN A 532 -2.52 7.57 10.59
N THR A 533 -1.87 7.30 11.71
CA THR A 533 -0.60 6.59 11.74
C THR A 533 -0.86 5.09 11.83
N VAL A 534 -0.37 4.35 10.87
CA VAL A 534 -0.46 2.89 10.76
C VAL A 534 0.94 2.31 10.86
N LYS A 535 1.11 1.29 11.68
CA LYS A 535 2.34 0.50 11.73
C LYS A 535 2.23 -0.62 10.69
N THR A 536 3.12 -0.61 9.70
CA THR A 536 3.30 -1.69 8.72
C THR A 536 4.31 -2.72 9.24
N PRO A 537 4.50 -3.86 8.59
CA PRO A 537 5.51 -4.83 9.01
C PRO A 537 6.93 -4.24 9.12
N ASP A 538 7.32 -3.38 8.20
CA ASP A 538 8.69 -2.83 8.11
C ASP A 538 8.81 -1.40 8.64
N ASP A 539 7.71 -0.59 8.62
CA ASP A 539 7.78 0.86 8.87
C ASP A 539 6.51 1.40 9.56
N THR A 540 6.41 2.70 9.63
CA THR A 540 5.24 3.42 10.15
C THR A 540 4.83 4.52 9.16
N VAL A 541 3.62 4.45 8.63
CA VAL A 541 3.10 5.35 7.59
C VAL A 541 1.92 6.17 8.13
N THR A 542 1.88 7.46 7.80
CA THR A 542 0.74 8.34 8.14
C THR A 542 -0.03 8.66 6.85
N THR A 543 -1.26 8.14 6.74
CA THR A 543 -2.08 8.23 5.52
C THR A 543 -3.57 8.09 5.84
N ASP A 544 -4.43 8.50 4.91
CA ASP A 544 -5.86 8.19 4.87
C ASP A 544 -6.20 7.11 3.82
N LEU A 545 -5.20 6.77 2.96
CA LEU A 545 -5.31 5.70 1.98
C LEU A 545 -4.09 4.77 2.13
N LEU A 546 -4.29 3.67 2.86
CA LEU A 546 -3.25 2.69 3.12
C LEU A 546 -3.13 1.72 1.95
N TYR A 547 -1.93 1.59 1.41
CA TYR A 547 -1.61 0.56 0.42
C TYR A 547 -0.90 -0.60 1.11
N LEU A 548 -1.40 -1.82 0.90
CA LEU A 548 -0.85 -3.03 1.50
C LEU A 548 0.18 -3.64 0.55
N ASP A 549 1.45 -3.32 0.74
CA ASP A 549 2.55 -3.72 -0.14
C ASP A 549 3.58 -4.66 0.52
N GLU A 550 3.34 -5.04 1.77
CA GLU A 550 4.19 -5.93 2.55
C GLU A 550 3.37 -7.09 3.13
N VAL A 551 3.97 -8.26 3.29
CA VAL A 551 3.36 -9.42 3.98
C VAL A 551 3.60 -9.31 5.48
N GLY A 552 2.57 -9.53 6.29
CA GLY A 552 2.68 -9.48 7.73
C GLY A 552 1.49 -8.84 8.43
N SER A 553 1.69 -8.39 9.67
CA SER A 553 0.66 -7.74 10.49
C SER A 553 0.75 -6.22 10.37
N TYR A 554 -0.38 -5.59 10.06
CA TYR A 554 -0.56 -4.14 10.06
C TYR A 554 -1.39 -3.73 11.27
N SER A 555 -0.88 -2.79 12.07
CA SER A 555 -1.62 -2.26 13.22
C SER A 555 -2.24 -0.90 12.87
N LEU A 556 -3.56 -0.90 12.69
CA LEU A 556 -4.38 0.28 12.49
C LEU A 556 -4.94 0.74 13.86
N PRO A 557 -5.33 2.00 14.05
CA PRO A 557 -6.01 2.43 15.26
C PRO A 557 -7.28 1.62 15.52
N GLY A 558 -7.26 0.81 16.59
CA GLY A 558 -8.38 -0.05 17.00
C GLY A 558 -8.57 -1.36 16.22
N LYS A 559 -7.68 -1.67 15.28
CA LYS A 559 -7.79 -2.89 14.48
C LYS A 559 -6.41 -3.36 14.01
N GLU A 560 -6.16 -4.66 14.10
CA GLU A 560 -5.06 -5.30 13.38
C GLU A 560 -5.57 -6.03 12.14
N ILE A 561 -4.74 -6.16 11.12
CA ILE A 561 -5.02 -6.97 9.93
C ILE A 561 -3.80 -7.80 9.56
N ALA A 562 -4.03 -9.03 9.13
CA ALA A 562 -3.04 -9.89 8.53
C ALA A 562 -3.05 -9.72 7.00
N VAL A 563 -1.89 -9.60 6.41
CA VAL A 563 -1.74 -9.36 4.96
C VAL A 563 -0.82 -10.42 4.36
N ASN A 564 -1.27 -11.04 3.28
CA ASN A 564 -0.56 -12.12 2.60
C ASN A 564 -0.37 -11.83 1.12
N LEU A 565 0.64 -12.42 0.51
CA LEU A 565 0.85 -12.33 -0.93
C LEU A 565 -0.26 -13.06 -1.70
N PHE A 566 -0.45 -14.34 -1.48
CA PHE A 566 -1.47 -15.20 -2.11
C PHE A 566 -1.66 -14.94 -3.61
N ASP A 567 -0.58 -14.93 -4.34
CA ASP A 567 -0.56 -14.80 -5.80
C ASP A 567 0.33 -15.90 -6.41
N GLU A 568 -0.33 -16.87 -7.05
CA GLU A 568 0.33 -17.99 -7.70
C GLU A 568 1.26 -17.57 -8.84
N ARG A 569 0.94 -16.44 -9.51
CA ARG A 569 1.73 -15.94 -10.64
C ARG A 569 3.06 -15.35 -10.14
N GLU A 570 3.02 -14.64 -9.03
CA GLU A 570 4.21 -14.05 -8.40
C GLU A 570 5.10 -15.12 -7.76
N SER A 571 4.50 -16.23 -7.30
CA SER A 571 5.22 -17.39 -6.78
C SER A 571 5.86 -18.27 -7.87
N ASN A 572 5.40 -18.15 -9.12
CA ASN A 572 6.02 -18.81 -10.26
C ASN A 572 7.18 -17.96 -10.81
N LEU A 573 8.39 -18.33 -10.48
CA LEU A 573 9.61 -17.60 -10.84
C LEU A 573 10.14 -17.92 -12.25
N GLU A 574 9.47 -18.79 -13.01
CA GLU A 574 9.83 -19.05 -14.40
C GLU A 574 9.45 -17.84 -15.27
N GLY A 575 10.46 -17.07 -15.66
CA GLY A 575 10.29 -15.93 -16.55
C GLY A 575 9.83 -16.36 -17.95
N GLN A 576 8.99 -15.56 -18.57
CA GLN A 576 8.69 -15.70 -19.99
C GLN A 576 9.80 -15.03 -20.80
N GLU A 577 10.30 -15.70 -21.83
CA GLU A 577 11.17 -15.05 -22.81
C GLU A 577 10.35 -13.96 -23.53
N MET A 578 10.52 -12.71 -23.09
CA MET A 578 10.03 -11.58 -23.86
C MET A 578 10.90 -11.44 -25.09
N GLU A 579 10.30 -11.31 -26.27
CA GLU A 579 11.04 -11.02 -27.49
C GLU A 579 11.92 -9.78 -27.26
N VAL A 580 13.18 -10.03 -26.93
CA VAL A 580 14.22 -9.01 -26.98
C VAL A 580 14.36 -8.70 -28.45
N SER A 581 13.78 -7.60 -28.90
CA SER A 581 13.99 -7.12 -30.27
C SER A 581 15.47 -6.74 -30.41
N ASN A 582 16.30 -7.72 -30.73
CA ASN A 582 17.66 -7.52 -31.22
C ASN A 582 17.67 -7.01 -32.67
N GLY A 583 16.64 -6.32 -33.12
CA GLY A 583 16.42 -5.92 -34.49
C GLY A 583 15.80 -4.55 -34.69
N GLY A 584 15.98 -3.63 -33.75
CA GLY A 584 15.84 -2.22 -34.08
C GLY A 584 17.14 -1.75 -34.72
N GLU A 585 17.11 -1.25 -35.97
CA GLU A 585 18.10 -0.30 -36.44
C GLU A 585 18.44 0.61 -35.25
N GLU A 586 19.74 0.78 -34.96
CA GLU A 586 20.18 1.87 -34.09
C GLU A 586 19.44 3.11 -34.61
N VAL A 587 18.39 3.49 -33.92
CA VAL A 587 17.78 4.78 -34.14
C VAL A 587 18.90 5.74 -33.77
N GLN A 588 19.63 6.20 -34.78
CA GLN A 588 20.59 7.27 -34.62
C GLN A 588 19.77 8.42 -34.07
N TYR A 589 19.84 8.56 -32.76
CA TYR A 589 19.38 9.78 -32.13
C TYR A 589 20.15 10.90 -32.80
N ASN A 590 19.47 11.75 -33.54
CA ASN A 590 20.00 13.07 -33.81
C ASN A 590 20.14 13.74 -32.45
N ILE A 591 21.32 13.53 -31.84
CA ILE A 591 21.76 14.31 -30.70
C ILE A 591 21.87 15.73 -31.26
N GLU A 592 20.79 16.50 -31.18
CA GLU A 592 20.90 17.93 -31.37
C GLU A 592 21.73 18.47 -30.23
N VAL A 593 23.00 18.68 -30.53
CA VAL A 593 23.88 19.40 -29.65
C VAL A 593 23.38 20.85 -29.61
N ARG A 594 22.62 21.16 -28.58
CA ARG A 594 22.12 22.52 -28.35
C ARG A 594 23.09 23.25 -27.44
N ARG A 595 23.54 24.43 -27.89
CA ARG A 595 24.38 25.28 -27.03
C ARG A 595 23.53 25.91 -25.95
N ALA A 596 23.76 25.51 -24.68
CA ALA A 596 23.10 26.08 -23.51
C ALA A 596 24.06 26.99 -22.72
N PRO A 597 23.55 28.09 -22.13
CA PRO A 597 24.38 28.98 -21.31
C PRO A 597 24.71 28.36 -19.95
N LYS A 598 25.97 28.16 -19.65
CA LYS A 598 26.45 27.77 -18.33
C LYS A 598 26.91 29.02 -17.58
N TYR A 599 26.17 29.41 -16.56
CA TYR A 599 26.44 30.61 -15.75
C TYR A 599 27.62 30.41 -14.81
N LEU A 600 28.46 31.47 -14.68
CA LEU A 600 29.67 31.45 -13.86
C LEU A 600 29.57 32.38 -12.63
N ASP A 601 28.47 33.06 -12.43
CA ASP A 601 28.19 34.03 -11.36
C ASP A 601 28.41 33.45 -9.97
N ILE A 602 27.90 32.24 -9.69
CA ILE A 602 28.01 31.57 -8.40
C ILE A 602 29.49 31.31 -8.01
N TYR A 603 30.34 30.95 -8.98
CA TYR A 603 31.75 30.70 -8.74
C TYR A 603 32.49 32.01 -8.42
N LEU A 604 32.09 33.12 -9.06
CA LEU A 604 32.66 34.46 -8.80
C LEU A 604 32.23 34.98 -7.42
N ILE A 605 30.97 34.71 -7.00
CA ILE A 605 30.50 35.06 -5.66
C ILE A 605 31.28 34.29 -4.59
N ILE A 606 31.45 32.96 -4.77
CA ILE A 606 32.22 32.13 -3.83
C ILE A 606 33.67 32.62 -3.73
N ALA A 607 34.30 32.92 -4.87
CA ALA A 607 35.66 33.49 -4.90
C ALA A 607 35.71 34.86 -4.20
N GLY A 608 34.72 35.73 -4.43
CA GLY A 608 34.60 37.01 -3.76
C GLY A 608 34.48 36.88 -2.24
N MET A 609 33.66 35.98 -1.74
CA MET A 609 33.55 35.68 -0.31
C MET A 609 34.86 35.18 0.29
N PHE A 610 35.57 34.29 -0.42
CA PHE A 610 36.90 33.83 0.02
C PHE A 610 37.88 34.99 0.21
N PHE A 611 37.93 35.94 -0.73
CA PHE A 611 38.81 37.08 -0.61
C PHE A 611 38.40 38.09 0.47
N ILE A 612 37.08 38.20 0.79
CA ILE A 612 36.61 39.00 1.95
C ILE A 612 37.10 38.38 3.26
N PHE A 613 36.97 37.05 3.42
CA PHE A 613 37.49 36.36 4.60
C PHE A 613 39.03 36.49 4.70
N PHE A 614 39.72 36.42 3.56
CA PHE A 614 41.17 36.62 3.51
C PHE A 614 41.57 38.05 3.89
N GLU A 615 40.78 39.06 3.48
CA GLU A 615 40.96 40.46 3.91
C GLU A 615 40.85 40.61 5.42
N LEU A 616 39.79 40.05 6.02
CA LEU A 616 39.58 40.07 7.48
C LEU A 616 40.73 39.36 8.23
N TYR A 617 41.19 38.23 7.74
CA TYR A 617 42.34 37.53 8.29
C TYR A 617 43.61 38.37 8.19
N TYR A 618 43.87 39.02 7.05
CA TYR A 618 45.02 39.88 6.81
C TYR A 618 45.02 41.11 7.71
N LEU A 619 43.86 41.78 7.91
CA LEU A 619 43.69 42.91 8.82
C LEU A 619 43.98 42.52 10.28
N ARG A 620 43.48 41.35 10.70
CA ARG A 620 43.75 40.81 12.05
C ARG A 620 45.23 40.46 12.24
N TRP A 621 45.88 39.89 11.25
CA TRP A 621 47.30 39.57 11.31
C TRP A 621 48.18 40.85 11.39
N ARG A 622 47.72 41.93 10.78
CA ARG A 622 48.36 43.22 10.78
C ARG A 622 48.10 44.04 12.06
N GLY A 623 47.19 43.59 12.91
CA GLY A 623 46.83 44.27 14.16
C GLY A 623 45.99 45.54 13.95
N GLU A 624 45.26 45.63 12.85
CA GLU A 624 44.35 46.75 12.51
C GLU A 624 42.88 46.43 12.83
N LEU A 625 42.61 45.19 13.28
CA LEU A 625 41.33 44.69 13.84
C LEU A 625 41.57 44.15 15.23
#